data_b496d172e9aa88f4c5869e585d87a5f4
#
_entry.id   b496d172e9aa88f4c5869e585d87a5f4
#
_cell.length_a   1.000
_cell.length_b   1.000
_cell.length_c   1.000
_cell.angle_alpha   90.00
_cell.angle_beta   90.00
_cell.angle_gamma   90.00
#
_symmetry.space_group_name_H-M   'P 1'
#
loop_
_entity.id
_entity.type
_entity.pdbx_description
1 polymer ?
#
loop_
_entity_poly.entity_id
_entity_poly.type
_entity_poly.pdbx_seq_one_letter_code
_entity_poly.pdbx_strand_id
1 'polypeptide(L)'
;MKVNNLIVHEFINAVNDILLSKYVKFPLSEENLNKCRDFEAILGFPQCFGADDGYHIPISALKIKQFLIIIIKSGIRFVGSPGRNNDRYILQNSSLKTILESNLFDKCYKELGGSFVPLCLIDDSAFPLTRHLLKPYPESLELFEVQKNFNKILCGARRVVENAFGRVKARFRVICKRMECDNNFATRIVNACANLHYICKHYDDIIIIEWLTHNHDDSVAQPNTVSTAANNGPGNVRDSVAKYLYERDK
;
A
#
# COMPACT_ATOMS: atom_id res chain seq x y z
N MET A 1 9.26 -19.34 -30.79
CA MET A 1 9.32 -19.08 -29.33
C MET A 1 10.27 -17.95 -28.92
N LYS A 2 11.51 -17.88 -29.43
CA LYS A 2 12.47 -16.82 -29.02
C LYS A 2 12.04 -15.37 -29.36
N VAL A 3 11.42 -15.15 -30.52
CA VAL A 3 10.99 -13.81 -30.98
C VAL A 3 9.88 -13.22 -30.10
N ASN A 4 8.89 -14.05 -29.69
CA ASN A 4 7.80 -13.59 -28.84
C ASN A 4 8.30 -13.17 -27.45
N ASN A 5 9.31 -13.84 -26.91
CA ASN A 5 9.90 -13.44 -25.63
C ASN A 5 10.61 -12.09 -25.73
N LEU A 6 11.30 -11.81 -26.82
CA LEU A 6 12.00 -10.53 -27.02
C LEU A 6 10.99 -9.37 -27.06
N ILE A 7 9.93 -9.50 -27.84
CA ILE A 7 8.87 -8.46 -27.94
C ILE A 7 8.23 -8.17 -26.58
N VAL A 8 7.93 -9.22 -25.80
CA VAL A 8 7.34 -9.06 -24.44
C VAL A 8 8.34 -8.34 -23.53
N HIS A 9 9.62 -8.68 -23.56
CA HIS A 9 10.65 -8.01 -22.77
C HIS A 9 10.77 -6.52 -23.14
N GLU A 10 10.84 -6.22 -24.42
CA GLU A 10 10.93 -4.82 -24.92
C GLU A 10 9.69 -4.02 -24.53
N PHE A 11 8.49 -4.58 -24.68
CA PHE A 11 7.25 -3.94 -24.27
C PHE A 11 7.22 -3.64 -22.77
N ILE A 12 7.53 -4.63 -21.91
CA ILE A 12 7.57 -4.45 -20.45
C ILE A 12 8.61 -3.40 -20.06
N ASN A 13 9.75 -3.40 -20.70
CA ASN A 13 10.79 -2.41 -20.46
C ASN A 13 10.32 -1.01 -20.86
N ALA A 14 9.77 -0.84 -22.05
CA ALA A 14 9.25 0.43 -22.52
C ALA A 14 8.13 0.99 -21.60
N VAL A 15 7.19 0.13 -21.16
CA VAL A 15 6.15 0.51 -20.21
C VAL A 15 6.76 1.05 -18.91
N ASN A 16 7.73 0.34 -18.34
CA ASN A 16 8.34 0.76 -17.09
C ASN A 16 9.21 2.02 -17.25
N ASP A 17 10.01 2.07 -18.29
CA ASP A 17 11.01 3.13 -18.45
C ASP A 17 10.36 4.46 -18.88
N ILE A 18 9.27 4.41 -19.67
CA ILE A 18 8.58 5.60 -20.19
C ILE A 18 7.42 6.01 -19.27
N LEU A 19 6.58 5.06 -18.85
CA LEU A 19 5.31 5.38 -18.18
C LEU A 19 5.47 5.55 -16.67
N LEU A 20 6.40 4.81 -16.03
CA LEU A 20 6.60 4.92 -14.58
C LEU A 20 6.93 6.36 -14.17
N SER A 21 7.86 6.99 -14.85
CA SER A 21 8.30 8.35 -14.55
C SER A 21 7.22 9.40 -14.85
N LYS A 22 6.35 9.12 -15.82
CA LYS A 22 5.31 10.04 -16.26
C LYS A 22 4.05 9.98 -15.37
N TYR A 23 3.61 8.80 -14.99
CA TYR A 23 2.31 8.60 -14.36
C TYR A 23 2.39 8.23 -12.88
N VAL A 24 3.43 7.54 -12.43
CA VAL A 24 3.57 7.11 -11.03
C VAL A 24 4.62 7.98 -10.34
N LYS A 25 4.19 9.16 -9.92
CA LYS A 25 5.03 10.07 -9.12
C LYS A 25 4.62 9.98 -7.67
N PHE A 26 5.60 9.78 -6.79
CA PHE A 26 5.36 9.96 -5.37
C PHE A 26 5.10 11.46 -5.11
N PRO A 27 4.12 11.81 -4.28
CA PRO A 27 3.81 13.22 -3.98
C PRO A 27 4.95 13.82 -3.15
N LEU A 28 5.96 14.33 -3.83
CA LEU A 28 7.14 14.92 -3.19
C LEU A 28 7.01 16.44 -2.99
N SER A 29 6.01 17.08 -3.57
CA SER A 29 5.75 18.50 -3.41
C SER A 29 4.63 18.75 -2.42
N GLU A 30 4.66 19.91 -1.74
CA GLU A 30 3.63 20.33 -0.81
C GLU A 30 2.24 20.40 -1.45
N GLU A 31 2.16 20.84 -2.70
CA GLU A 31 0.90 20.84 -3.47
C GLU A 31 0.32 19.42 -3.66
N ASN A 32 1.18 18.44 -3.97
CA ASN A 32 0.77 17.06 -4.11
C ASN A 32 0.37 16.44 -2.77
N LEU A 33 1.04 16.80 -1.69
CA LEU A 33 0.68 16.38 -0.34
C LEU A 33 -0.68 16.94 0.08
N ASN A 34 -1.00 18.19 -0.28
CA ASN A 34 -2.33 18.75 -0.03
C ASN A 34 -3.43 18.01 -0.79
N LYS A 35 -3.17 17.56 -2.03
CA LYS A 35 -4.10 16.69 -2.78
C LYS A 35 -4.32 15.33 -2.11
N CYS A 36 -3.36 14.83 -1.33
CA CYS A 36 -3.52 13.59 -0.57
C CYS A 36 -4.55 13.72 0.57
N ARG A 37 -4.82 14.94 1.07
CA ARG A 37 -5.87 15.19 2.07
C ARG A 37 -7.28 14.88 1.57
N ASP A 38 -7.51 14.88 0.24
CA ASP A 38 -8.78 14.44 -0.32
C ASP A 38 -9.06 12.95 -0.04
N PHE A 39 -8.04 12.19 0.33
CA PHE A 39 -8.19 10.81 0.78
C PHE A 39 -8.99 10.73 2.10
N GLU A 40 -8.84 11.74 2.97
CA GLU A 40 -9.64 11.87 4.19
C GLU A 40 -11.14 11.96 3.88
N ALA A 41 -11.52 12.71 2.83
CA ALA A 41 -12.91 12.84 2.42
C ALA A 41 -13.51 11.53 1.89
N ILE A 42 -12.69 10.67 1.28
CA ILE A 42 -13.13 9.39 0.71
C ILE A 42 -13.15 8.28 1.76
N LEU A 43 -12.15 8.22 2.63
CA LEU A 43 -11.94 7.11 3.56
C LEU A 43 -12.38 7.41 4.99
N GLY A 44 -12.68 8.66 5.30
CA GLY A 44 -12.97 9.09 6.67
C GLY A 44 -11.77 9.04 7.63
N PHE A 45 -10.55 8.74 7.13
CA PHE A 45 -9.34 8.66 7.94
C PHE A 45 -8.50 9.93 7.76
N PRO A 46 -8.28 10.73 8.83
CA PRO A 46 -7.61 12.02 8.72
C PRO A 46 -6.11 11.87 8.45
N GLN A 47 -5.53 12.84 7.75
CA GLN A 47 -4.09 12.92 7.46
C GLN A 47 -3.52 11.67 6.74
N CYS A 48 -4.38 10.83 6.16
CA CYS A 48 -3.97 9.65 5.42
C CYS A 48 -3.69 10.01 3.95
N PHE A 49 -2.48 9.78 3.48
CA PHE A 49 -2.12 9.98 2.07
C PHE A 49 -2.07 8.68 1.26
N GLY A 50 -2.22 7.53 1.92
CA GLY A 50 -2.26 6.24 1.27
C GLY A 50 -2.35 5.08 2.25
N ALA A 51 -2.58 3.91 1.68
CA ALA A 51 -2.54 2.63 2.38
C ALA A 51 -1.58 1.69 1.66
N ASP A 52 -0.94 0.81 2.41
CA ASP A 52 -0.14 -0.26 1.83
C ASP A 52 -0.62 -1.64 2.28
N ASP A 53 -0.20 -2.65 1.54
CA ASP A 53 -0.51 -4.04 1.79
C ASP A 53 0.55 -4.95 1.17
N GLY A 54 0.81 -6.08 1.81
CA GLY A 54 1.77 -7.08 1.34
C GLY A 54 1.09 -8.15 0.48
N TYR A 55 1.65 -8.45 -0.68
CA TYR A 55 1.13 -9.53 -1.53
C TYR A 55 2.22 -10.47 -2.03
N HIS A 56 1.93 -11.76 -1.95
CA HIS A 56 2.81 -12.83 -2.42
C HIS A 56 2.49 -13.20 -3.86
N ILE A 57 3.47 -13.05 -4.76
CA ILE A 57 3.37 -13.52 -6.15
C ILE A 57 4.24 -14.77 -6.31
N PRO A 58 3.68 -15.91 -6.73
CA PRO A 58 4.45 -17.12 -6.96
C PRO A 58 5.34 -16.95 -8.20
N ILE A 59 6.64 -17.20 -8.03
CA ILE A 59 7.64 -17.18 -9.10
C ILE A 59 8.32 -18.54 -9.15
N SER A 60 8.86 -18.92 -10.31
CA SER A 60 9.33 -20.28 -10.64
C SER A 60 10.05 -21.04 -9.52
N ALA A 61 9.90 -22.29 -9.62
CA ALA A 61 10.32 -23.52 -8.97
C ALA A 61 10.59 -23.55 -7.47
N LEU A 62 10.89 -22.49 -6.74
CA LEU A 62 11.13 -22.52 -5.27
C LEU A 62 11.14 -21.13 -4.63
N LYS A 63 10.74 -20.09 -5.34
CA LYS A 63 10.84 -18.73 -4.84
C LYS A 63 9.47 -18.06 -4.89
N ILE A 64 9.00 -17.62 -3.74
CA ILE A 64 7.89 -16.69 -3.61
C ILE A 64 8.50 -15.31 -3.51
N LYS A 65 7.97 -14.34 -4.26
CA LYS A 65 8.34 -12.95 -4.12
C LYS A 65 7.20 -12.19 -3.49
N GLN A 66 7.49 -11.52 -2.40
CA GLN A 66 6.55 -10.64 -1.75
C GLN A 66 6.69 -9.23 -2.32
N PHE A 67 5.56 -8.61 -2.59
CA PHE A 67 5.47 -7.23 -3.02
C PHE A 67 4.71 -6.42 -1.99
N LEU A 68 5.27 -5.31 -1.61
CA LEU A 68 4.57 -4.27 -0.87
C LEU A 68 3.83 -3.40 -1.88
N ILE A 69 2.53 -3.28 -1.68
CA ILE A 69 1.65 -2.50 -2.55
C ILE A 69 1.29 -1.22 -1.82
N ILE A 70 1.68 -0.11 -2.39
CA ILE A 70 1.38 1.20 -1.84
C ILE A 70 0.39 1.88 -2.75
N ILE A 71 -0.78 2.20 -2.23
CA ILE A 71 -1.79 2.97 -2.94
C ILE A 71 -1.84 4.37 -2.36
N ILE A 72 -1.48 5.32 -3.21
CA ILE A 72 -1.64 6.74 -2.96
C ILE A 72 -2.59 7.31 -4.02
N LYS A 73 -3.15 8.48 -3.78
CA LYS A 73 -4.06 9.13 -4.75
C LYS A 73 -3.45 9.28 -6.15
N SER A 74 -2.13 9.45 -6.22
CA SER A 74 -1.38 9.61 -7.47
C SER A 74 -1.01 8.31 -8.17
N GLY A 75 -1.36 7.12 -7.63
CA GLY A 75 -1.08 5.85 -8.29
C GLY A 75 -0.84 4.68 -7.34
N ILE A 76 -0.53 3.54 -7.94
CA ILE A 76 -0.17 2.30 -7.27
C ILE A 76 1.34 2.10 -7.46
N ARG A 77 2.06 1.85 -6.39
CA ARG A 77 3.48 1.52 -6.45
C ARG A 77 3.73 0.13 -5.88
N PHE A 78 4.57 -0.63 -6.54
CA PHE A 78 5.02 -1.93 -6.07
C PHE A 78 6.50 -1.87 -5.70
N VAL A 79 6.81 -2.38 -4.52
CA VAL A 79 8.19 -2.61 -4.07
C VAL A 79 8.33 -4.10 -3.82
N GLY A 80 9.21 -4.77 -4.55
CA GLY A 80 9.36 -6.22 -4.45
C GLY A 80 10.67 -6.63 -3.78
N SER A 81 10.61 -7.67 -2.94
CA SER A 81 11.77 -8.31 -2.35
C SER A 81 11.77 -9.81 -2.60
N PRO A 82 12.93 -10.44 -2.88
CA PRO A 82 13.01 -11.88 -3.05
C PRO A 82 12.85 -12.61 -1.71
N GLY A 83 12.16 -13.76 -1.75
CA GLY A 83 12.07 -14.67 -0.61
C GLY A 83 10.85 -14.44 0.29
N ARG A 84 10.82 -15.12 1.43
CA ARG A 84 9.84 -14.97 2.51
C ARG A 84 10.23 -13.85 3.48
N ASN A 85 10.58 -12.70 2.94
CA ASN A 85 10.86 -11.55 3.79
C ASN A 85 9.54 -11.04 4.36
N ASN A 86 9.52 -10.69 5.64
CA ASN A 86 8.36 -10.05 6.24
C ASN A 86 8.23 -8.60 5.72
N ASP A 87 7.03 -8.06 5.78
CA ASP A 87 6.70 -6.72 5.29
C ASP A 87 7.60 -5.64 5.90
N ARG A 88 7.94 -5.77 7.18
CA ARG A 88 8.89 -4.91 7.86
C ARG A 88 10.26 -4.87 7.19
N TYR A 89 10.79 -6.01 6.74
CA TYR A 89 12.08 -6.07 6.04
C TYR A 89 12.00 -5.38 4.68
N ILE A 90 10.89 -5.59 3.96
CA ILE A 90 10.67 -4.96 2.64
C ILE A 90 10.60 -3.45 2.80
N LEU A 91 9.83 -2.96 3.78
CA LEU A 91 9.74 -1.54 4.08
C LEU A 91 11.12 -0.96 4.42
N GLN A 92 11.87 -1.60 5.31
CA GLN A 92 13.19 -1.13 5.76
C GLN A 92 14.22 -0.98 4.63
N ASN A 93 14.09 -1.80 3.57
CA ASN A 93 15.00 -1.80 2.42
C ASN A 93 14.39 -1.10 1.19
N SER A 94 13.28 -0.41 1.37
CA SER A 94 12.59 0.30 0.29
C SER A 94 12.92 1.80 0.27
N SER A 95 12.81 2.40 -0.91
CA SER A 95 12.84 3.87 -1.04
C SER A 95 11.71 4.57 -0.27
N LEU A 96 10.64 3.84 0.06
CA LEU A 96 9.55 4.37 0.87
C LEU A 96 10.03 4.76 2.27
N LYS A 97 10.86 3.93 2.91
CA LYS A 97 11.43 4.27 4.22
C LYS A 97 12.16 5.61 4.18
N THR A 98 13.05 5.80 3.20
CA THR A 98 13.79 7.08 3.05
C THR A 98 12.84 8.26 2.88
N ILE A 99 11.74 8.08 2.16
CA ILE A 99 10.73 9.11 1.96
C ILE A 99 9.96 9.38 3.26
N LEU A 100 9.53 8.34 3.99
CA LEU A 100 8.81 8.49 5.26
C LEU A 100 9.68 9.11 6.36
N GLU A 101 10.99 8.88 6.32
CA GLU A 101 11.96 9.49 7.25
C GLU A 101 12.39 10.90 6.82
N SER A 102 11.97 11.36 5.65
CA SER A 102 12.25 12.73 5.22
C SER A 102 11.33 13.72 5.95
N ASN A 103 11.83 14.94 6.16
CA ASN A 103 11.05 16.04 6.77
C ASN A 103 9.90 16.54 5.88
N LEU A 104 9.66 15.91 4.74
CA LEU A 104 8.66 16.33 3.78
C LEU A 104 7.25 16.25 4.36
N PHE A 105 6.95 15.16 5.08
CA PHE A 105 5.64 14.93 5.69
C PHE A 105 5.41 15.74 6.97
N ASP A 106 6.47 16.17 7.62
CA ASP A 106 6.41 17.02 8.81
C ASP A 106 5.93 18.46 8.50
N LYS A 107 6.03 18.89 7.24
CA LYS A 107 5.55 20.21 6.82
C LYS A 107 4.02 20.27 6.66
N CYS A 108 3.36 19.12 6.50
CA CYS A 108 1.92 19.01 6.29
C CYS A 108 1.28 18.33 7.50
N TYR A 109 0.99 19.11 8.54
CA TYR A 109 0.34 18.63 9.75
C TYR A 109 -1.04 19.26 9.95
N LYS A 110 -1.86 18.59 10.76
CA LYS A 110 -3.16 19.07 11.24
C LYS A 110 -3.24 18.84 12.74
N GLU A 111 -3.80 19.78 13.46
CA GLU A 111 -4.06 19.57 14.88
C GLU A 111 -5.27 18.66 15.05
N LEU A 112 -5.07 17.50 15.67
CA LEU A 112 -6.08 16.47 15.92
C LEU A 112 -5.90 15.93 17.34
N GLY A 113 -6.98 15.85 18.11
CA GLY A 113 -6.96 15.28 19.45
C GLY A 113 -5.97 15.95 20.41
N GLY A 114 -5.61 17.21 20.17
CA GLY A 114 -4.67 18.01 20.97
C GLY A 114 -3.20 17.79 20.61
N SER A 115 -2.88 17.24 19.45
CA SER A 115 -1.52 17.05 18.96
C SER A 115 -1.40 17.37 17.47
N PHE A 116 -0.21 17.74 17.04
CA PHE A 116 0.12 17.93 15.62
C PHE A 116 0.37 16.57 14.96
N VAL A 117 -0.56 16.16 14.11
CA VAL A 117 -0.53 14.90 13.37
C VAL A 117 -0.03 15.18 11.96
N PRO A 118 1.12 14.62 11.56
CA PRO A 118 1.65 14.73 10.21
C PRO A 118 0.86 13.85 9.23
N LEU A 119 1.16 13.97 7.94
CA LEU A 119 0.66 13.00 6.96
C LEU A 119 1.20 11.61 7.25
N CYS A 120 0.35 10.60 7.12
CA CYS A 120 0.67 9.21 7.41
C CYS A 120 0.14 8.24 6.36
N LEU A 121 0.80 7.10 6.24
CA LEU A 121 0.27 5.88 5.64
C LEU A 121 -0.45 5.06 6.70
N ILE A 122 -1.39 4.25 6.26
CA ILE A 122 -2.03 3.23 7.10
C ILE A 122 -1.66 1.84 6.62
N ASP A 123 -1.41 0.94 7.56
CA ASP A 123 -0.92 -0.40 7.31
C ASP A 123 -1.54 -1.44 8.26
N ASP A 124 -1.19 -2.71 8.05
CA ASP A 124 -1.64 -3.79 8.93
C ASP A 124 -0.78 -3.91 10.21
N SER A 125 -1.09 -4.92 11.01
CA SER A 125 -0.39 -5.18 12.28
C SER A 125 1.05 -5.63 12.11
N ALA A 126 1.47 -6.12 10.95
CA ALA A 126 2.80 -6.67 10.70
C ALA A 126 3.88 -5.58 10.61
N PHE A 127 3.48 -4.35 10.28
CA PHE A 127 4.39 -3.23 10.11
C PHE A 127 4.78 -2.55 11.43
N PRO A 128 5.93 -1.86 11.47
CA PRO A 128 6.30 -1.08 12.65
C PRO A 128 5.44 0.17 12.77
N LEU A 129 4.94 0.47 13.97
CA LEU A 129 4.31 1.76 14.23
C LEU A 129 5.39 2.85 14.17
N THR A 130 5.17 3.85 13.32
CA THR A 130 6.02 5.04 13.24
C THR A 130 5.16 6.30 13.25
N ARG A 131 5.79 7.48 13.25
CA ARG A 131 5.08 8.75 13.17
C ARG A 131 4.28 8.90 11.86
N HIS A 132 4.79 8.32 10.77
CA HIS A 132 4.22 8.41 9.43
C HIS A 132 3.62 7.10 8.92
N LEU A 133 3.59 6.05 9.75
CA LEU A 133 3.00 4.76 9.44
C LEU A 133 2.17 4.28 10.62
N LEU A 134 0.85 4.34 10.46
CA LEU A 134 -0.09 3.98 11.51
C LEU A 134 -0.64 2.58 11.26
N LYS A 135 -0.78 1.83 12.34
CA LYS A 135 -1.32 0.47 12.35
C LYS A 135 -2.36 0.27 13.43
N PRO A 136 -3.21 -0.77 13.35
CA PRO A 136 -4.21 -1.04 14.38
C PRO A 136 -3.58 -1.29 15.75
N TYR A 137 -4.38 -1.06 16.80
CA TYR A 137 -4.06 -1.55 18.12
C TYR A 137 -4.14 -3.07 18.15
N PRO A 138 -3.24 -3.77 18.88
CA PRO A 138 -3.24 -5.22 18.95
C PRO A 138 -4.55 -5.77 19.54
N GLU A 139 -5.16 -6.73 18.89
CA GLU A 139 -6.39 -7.38 19.37
C GLU A 139 -6.18 -8.26 20.61
N SER A 140 -4.91 -8.59 20.94
CA SER A 140 -4.53 -9.36 22.14
C SER A 140 -4.75 -8.59 23.44
N LEU A 141 -5.03 -7.28 23.38
CA LEU A 141 -5.30 -6.44 24.54
C LEU A 141 -6.81 -6.18 24.65
N GLU A 142 -7.28 -6.00 25.89
CA GLU A 142 -8.61 -5.46 26.10
C GLU A 142 -8.64 -4.01 25.64
N LEU A 143 -9.28 -3.78 24.49
CA LEU A 143 -9.29 -2.47 23.82
C LEU A 143 -10.38 -1.58 24.42
N PHE A 144 -10.03 -0.33 24.69
CA PHE A 144 -10.99 0.73 24.98
C PHE A 144 -11.83 1.08 23.75
N GLU A 145 -13.01 1.64 23.92
CA GLU A 145 -13.91 2.02 22.82
C GLU A 145 -13.26 2.95 21.78
N VAL A 146 -12.42 3.86 22.23
CA VAL A 146 -11.61 4.74 21.36
C VAL A 146 -10.72 3.94 20.42
N GLN A 147 -10.07 2.89 20.93
CA GLN A 147 -9.16 2.03 20.18
C GLN A 147 -9.92 1.11 19.22
N LYS A 148 -11.06 0.58 19.65
CA LYS A 148 -11.95 -0.22 18.81
C LYS A 148 -12.45 0.60 17.61
N ASN A 149 -12.91 1.84 17.88
CA ASN A 149 -13.35 2.75 16.83
C ASN A 149 -12.23 3.06 15.84
N PHE A 150 -11.03 3.36 16.32
CA PHE A 150 -9.85 3.56 15.48
C PHE A 150 -9.57 2.35 14.60
N ASN A 151 -9.49 1.14 15.15
CA ASN A 151 -9.25 -0.08 14.40
C ASN A 151 -10.32 -0.30 13.32
N LYS A 152 -11.59 -0.10 13.63
CA LYS A 152 -12.71 -0.21 12.69
C LYS A 152 -12.54 0.73 11.50
N ILE A 153 -12.24 2.00 11.76
CA ILE A 153 -12.07 3.02 10.70
C ILE A 153 -10.83 2.74 9.87
N LEU A 154 -9.71 2.41 10.52
CA LEU A 154 -8.45 2.07 9.83
C LEU A 154 -8.62 0.85 8.93
N CYS A 155 -9.25 -0.22 9.40
CA CYS A 155 -9.54 -1.41 8.58
C CYS A 155 -10.47 -1.06 7.41
N GLY A 156 -11.47 -0.21 7.64
CA GLY A 156 -12.35 0.31 6.58
C GLY A 156 -11.57 1.06 5.50
N ALA A 157 -10.65 1.93 5.92
CA ALA A 157 -9.83 2.72 5.02
C ALA A 157 -8.82 1.84 4.24
N ARG A 158 -8.29 0.77 4.83
CA ARG A 158 -7.40 -0.18 4.16
C ARG A 158 -8.05 -0.99 3.03
N ARG A 159 -9.37 -1.21 3.07
CA ARG A 159 -10.08 -1.92 1.97
C ARG A 159 -9.83 -1.31 0.59
N VAL A 160 -9.42 -0.06 0.52
CA VAL A 160 -9.09 0.59 -0.76
C VAL A 160 -7.89 -0.08 -1.43
N VAL A 161 -6.86 -0.48 -0.66
CA VAL A 161 -5.70 -1.16 -1.22
C VAL A 161 -6.05 -2.58 -1.68
N GLU A 162 -6.83 -3.31 -0.89
CA GLU A 162 -7.31 -4.64 -1.24
C GLU A 162 -8.17 -4.60 -2.52
N ASN A 163 -9.12 -3.67 -2.60
CA ASN A 163 -9.97 -3.47 -3.77
C ASN A 163 -9.17 -3.07 -5.02
N ALA A 164 -8.20 -2.19 -4.88
CA ALA A 164 -7.39 -1.76 -6.01
C ALA A 164 -6.52 -2.91 -6.51
N PHE A 165 -5.97 -3.73 -5.62
CA PHE A 165 -5.22 -4.91 -6.00
C PHE A 165 -6.12 -5.97 -6.66
N GLY A 166 -7.32 -6.19 -6.13
CA GLY A 166 -8.33 -7.04 -6.78
C GLY A 166 -8.60 -6.60 -8.23
N ARG A 167 -8.69 -5.30 -8.47
CA ARG A 167 -8.87 -4.75 -9.83
C ARG A 167 -7.64 -4.94 -10.73
N VAL A 168 -6.43 -4.80 -10.20
CA VAL A 168 -5.19 -5.09 -10.95
C VAL A 168 -5.14 -6.56 -11.35
N LYS A 169 -5.45 -7.47 -10.43
CA LYS A 169 -5.53 -8.93 -10.67
C LYS A 169 -6.58 -9.28 -11.74
N ALA A 170 -7.76 -8.68 -11.63
CA ALA A 170 -8.85 -8.91 -12.58
C ALA A 170 -8.44 -8.52 -14.00
N ARG A 171 -7.71 -7.42 -14.15
CA ARG A 171 -7.24 -6.92 -15.45
C ARG A 171 -6.03 -7.68 -15.99
N PHE A 172 -5.09 -7.99 -15.10
CA PHE A 172 -3.79 -8.59 -15.47
C PHE A 172 -3.59 -9.96 -14.80
N ARG A 173 -4.21 -10.98 -15.34
CA ARG A 173 -4.18 -12.35 -14.80
C ARG A 173 -2.78 -12.97 -14.72
N VAL A 174 -1.79 -12.38 -15.40
CA VAL A 174 -0.40 -12.82 -15.33
C VAL A 174 0.14 -12.78 -13.90
N ILE A 175 -0.31 -11.83 -13.07
CA ILE A 175 0.12 -11.72 -11.67
C ILE A 175 -0.60 -12.70 -10.73
N CYS A 176 -1.67 -13.34 -11.18
CA CYS A 176 -2.39 -14.38 -10.43
C CYS A 176 -1.81 -15.77 -10.66
N LYS A 177 -0.97 -15.95 -11.69
CA LYS A 177 -0.39 -17.21 -12.05
C LYS A 177 1.09 -17.24 -11.66
N ARG A 178 1.59 -18.46 -11.46
CA ARG A 178 3.02 -18.67 -11.26
C ARG A 178 3.81 -18.16 -12.47
N MET A 179 4.73 -17.23 -12.23
CA MET A 179 5.59 -16.68 -13.27
C MET A 179 6.83 -17.55 -13.45
N GLU A 180 7.08 -18.00 -14.68
CA GLU A 180 8.27 -18.78 -15.05
C GLU A 180 9.37 -17.86 -15.61
N CYS A 181 9.82 -16.92 -14.81
CA CYS A 181 10.87 -15.98 -15.16
C CYS A 181 11.76 -15.66 -13.94
N ASP A 182 12.83 -14.96 -14.15
CA ASP A 182 13.69 -14.49 -13.05
C ASP A 182 13.00 -13.43 -12.20
N ASN A 183 13.52 -13.23 -11.00
CA ASN A 183 12.94 -12.32 -10.02
C ASN A 183 12.91 -10.86 -10.49
N ASN A 184 13.91 -10.42 -11.26
CA ASN A 184 13.99 -9.04 -11.71
C ASN A 184 12.94 -8.78 -12.78
N PHE A 185 12.79 -9.72 -13.71
CA PHE A 185 11.78 -9.60 -14.74
C PHE A 185 10.37 -9.72 -14.20
N ALA A 186 10.11 -10.61 -13.22
CA ALA A 186 8.83 -10.67 -12.50
C ALA A 186 8.47 -9.33 -11.88
N THR A 187 9.44 -8.63 -11.26
CA THR A 187 9.21 -7.28 -10.72
C THR A 187 8.83 -6.29 -11.81
N ARG A 188 9.51 -6.34 -12.96
CA ARG A 188 9.17 -5.47 -14.10
C ARG A 188 7.78 -5.76 -14.66
N ILE A 189 7.35 -7.01 -14.71
CA ILE A 189 5.99 -7.39 -15.11
C ILE A 189 4.96 -6.78 -14.16
N VAL A 190 5.15 -6.93 -12.85
CA VAL A 190 4.22 -6.43 -11.83
C VAL A 190 4.13 -4.90 -11.89
N ASN A 191 5.26 -4.22 -12.01
CA ASN A 191 5.30 -2.77 -12.16
C ASN A 191 4.62 -2.31 -13.45
N ALA A 192 4.82 -3.03 -14.57
CA ALA A 192 4.14 -2.71 -15.83
C ALA A 192 2.61 -2.87 -15.70
N CYS A 193 2.13 -3.93 -15.03
CA CYS A 193 0.70 -4.11 -14.76
C CYS A 193 0.12 -2.96 -13.93
N ALA A 194 0.85 -2.49 -12.90
CA ALA A 194 0.44 -1.36 -12.09
C ALA A 194 0.35 -0.06 -12.89
N ASN A 195 1.38 0.21 -13.71
CA ASN A 195 1.43 1.41 -14.55
C ASN A 195 0.30 1.43 -15.57
N LEU A 196 0.06 0.30 -16.24
CA LEU A 196 -1.03 0.16 -17.20
C LEU A 196 -2.40 0.28 -16.51
N HIS A 197 -2.57 -0.32 -15.32
CA HIS A 197 -3.79 -0.15 -14.54
C HIS A 197 -4.06 1.31 -14.18
N TYR A 198 -3.02 2.03 -13.77
CA TYR A 198 -3.14 3.46 -13.47
C TYR A 198 -3.58 4.27 -14.68
N ILE A 199 -3.01 3.98 -15.86
CA ILE A 199 -3.40 4.62 -17.11
C ILE A 199 -4.87 4.32 -17.44
N CYS A 200 -5.29 3.06 -17.38
CA CYS A 200 -6.67 2.67 -17.56
C CYS A 200 -7.61 3.44 -16.63
N LYS A 201 -7.25 3.56 -15.34
CA LYS A 201 -8.01 4.33 -14.37
C LYS A 201 -8.05 5.84 -14.71
N HIS A 202 -6.95 6.37 -15.22
CA HIS A 202 -6.86 7.79 -15.60
C HIS A 202 -7.79 8.14 -16.78
N TYR A 203 -8.04 7.19 -17.67
CA TYR A 203 -8.94 7.33 -18.81
C TYR A 203 -10.34 6.73 -18.56
N ASP A 204 -10.71 6.52 -17.28
CA ASP A 204 -12.01 5.96 -16.85
C ASP A 204 -12.38 4.63 -17.53
N ASP A 205 -11.36 3.82 -17.88
CA ASP A 205 -11.57 2.52 -18.48
C ASP A 205 -12.19 1.56 -17.46
N ILE A 206 -13.42 1.14 -17.72
CA ILE A 206 -14.26 0.35 -16.82
C ILE A 206 -13.74 -1.09 -16.77
N ILE A 207 -13.61 -1.62 -15.56
CA ILE A 207 -13.35 -3.06 -15.36
C ILE A 207 -14.66 -3.82 -15.54
N ILE A 208 -14.64 -4.83 -16.39
CA ILE A 208 -15.78 -5.72 -16.57
C ILE A 208 -16.04 -6.46 -15.25
N ILE A 209 -17.25 -6.32 -14.70
CA ILE A 209 -17.62 -6.85 -13.37
C ILE A 209 -17.39 -8.36 -13.28
N GLU A 210 -17.60 -9.11 -14.36
CA GLU A 210 -17.35 -10.55 -14.47
C GLU A 210 -15.89 -10.93 -14.18
N TRP A 211 -14.94 -10.02 -14.41
CA TRP A 211 -13.53 -10.26 -14.07
C TRP A 211 -13.26 -10.25 -12.58
N LEU A 212 -14.10 -9.57 -11.79
CA LEU A 212 -13.97 -9.48 -10.33
C LEU A 212 -14.46 -10.76 -9.65
N THR A 213 -15.43 -11.46 -10.23
CA THR A 213 -16.06 -12.65 -9.63
C THR A 213 -15.20 -13.92 -9.70
N HIS A 214 -14.16 -13.95 -10.56
CA HIS A 214 -13.26 -15.09 -10.71
C HIS A 214 -12.02 -15.08 -9.79
N ASN A 215 -11.90 -14.09 -8.93
CA ASN A 215 -10.84 -14.06 -7.92
C ASN A 215 -11.29 -14.86 -6.69
N HIS A 216 -11.27 -16.21 -6.76
CA HIS A 216 -11.23 -17.01 -5.56
C HIS A 216 -9.94 -16.70 -4.83
N ASP A 217 -10.11 -16.25 -3.60
CA ASP A 217 -9.07 -15.81 -2.70
C ASP A 217 -8.26 -17.02 -2.22
N ASP A 218 -7.16 -17.30 -2.90
CA ASP A 218 -6.08 -18.13 -2.39
C ASP A 218 -5.17 -17.27 -1.50
N SER A 219 -5.76 -16.45 -0.64
CA SER A 219 -5.00 -15.71 0.39
C SER A 219 -4.42 -16.73 1.37
N VAL A 220 -3.14 -16.98 1.22
CA VAL A 220 -2.36 -17.66 2.24
C VAL A 220 -2.42 -16.79 3.49
N ALA A 221 -3.06 -17.29 4.54
CA ALA A 221 -3.17 -16.61 5.82
C ALA A 221 -1.78 -16.13 6.27
N GLN A 222 -1.65 -14.83 6.49
CA GLN A 222 -0.41 -14.25 6.96
C GLN A 222 -0.19 -14.63 8.42
N PRO A 223 1.02 -15.01 8.82
CA PRO A 223 1.32 -15.30 10.21
C PRO A 223 1.20 -14.01 11.04
N ASN A 224 0.38 -14.06 12.10
CA ASN A 224 0.24 -12.98 13.07
C ASN A 224 1.58 -12.76 13.80
N THR A 225 2.34 -11.78 13.37
CA THR A 225 3.55 -11.36 14.07
C THR A 225 3.19 -10.33 15.13
N VAL A 226 3.16 -10.77 16.37
CA VAL A 226 3.01 -9.88 17.53
C VAL A 226 4.29 -9.06 17.69
N SER A 227 4.24 -7.80 17.38
CA SER A 227 5.32 -6.84 17.65
C SER A 227 4.98 -6.06 18.92
N THR A 228 5.56 -6.45 20.03
CA THR A 228 5.57 -5.68 21.28
C THR A 228 6.67 -4.62 21.20
N ALA A 229 6.32 -3.37 21.04
CA ALA A 229 7.18 -2.25 21.38
C ALA A 229 6.34 -1.03 21.75
N ALA A 230 6.20 -0.79 23.03
CA ALA A 230 5.75 0.49 23.56
C ALA A 230 6.93 1.47 23.49
N ASN A 231 6.84 2.51 22.70
CA ASN A 231 7.80 3.62 22.70
C ASN A 231 7.09 4.97 22.58
N ASN A 232 7.54 5.91 23.39
CA ASN A 232 7.00 7.24 23.66
C ASN A 232 7.08 8.28 22.53
N GLY A 233 6.81 7.94 21.30
CA GLY A 233 6.81 8.87 20.17
C GLY A 233 5.70 8.58 19.17
N PRO A 234 5.76 7.42 18.47
CA PRO A 234 4.77 7.05 17.46
C PRO A 234 3.38 6.74 18.03
N GLY A 235 3.31 6.27 19.29
CA GLY A 235 2.05 6.00 20.01
C GLY A 235 1.21 7.27 20.16
N ASN A 236 1.83 8.41 20.43
CA ASN A 236 1.13 9.68 20.62
C ASN A 236 0.35 10.11 19.36
N VAL A 237 0.92 9.95 18.17
CA VAL A 237 0.23 10.29 16.90
C VAL A 237 -0.99 9.41 16.69
N ARG A 238 -0.86 8.08 16.87
CA ARG A 238 -1.98 7.15 16.73
C ARG A 238 -3.08 7.44 17.77
N ASP A 239 -2.70 7.68 19.02
CA ASP A 239 -3.63 7.94 20.11
C ASP A 239 -4.39 9.27 19.89
N SER A 240 -3.75 10.29 19.35
CA SER A 240 -4.37 11.57 19.00
C SER A 240 -5.37 11.41 17.85
N VAL A 241 -5.02 10.64 16.83
CA VAL A 241 -5.94 10.30 15.72
C VAL A 241 -7.12 9.48 16.26
N ALA A 242 -6.87 8.50 17.11
CA ALA A 242 -7.92 7.67 17.70
C ALA A 242 -8.93 8.49 18.53
N LYS A 243 -8.42 9.42 19.35
CA LYS A 243 -9.24 10.35 20.12
C LYS A 243 -10.10 11.24 19.22
N TYR A 244 -9.48 11.85 18.20
CA TYR A 244 -10.18 12.69 17.23
C TYR A 244 -11.33 11.93 16.51
N LEU A 245 -11.04 10.73 16.02
CA LEU A 245 -12.04 9.90 15.33
C LEU A 245 -13.21 9.54 16.25
N TYR A 246 -12.94 9.21 17.50
CA TYR A 246 -13.97 8.88 18.48
C TYR A 246 -14.83 10.08 18.85
N GLU A 247 -14.26 11.27 18.96
CA GLU A 247 -15.00 12.50 19.24
C GLU A 247 -15.83 12.97 18.05
N ARG A 248 -15.34 12.75 16.83
CA ARG A 248 -16.06 13.08 15.59
C ARG A 248 -17.29 12.20 15.37
N ASP A 249 -17.22 10.92 15.74
CA ASP A 249 -18.24 9.91 15.44
C ASP A 249 -19.28 9.75 16.58
N LYS A 250 -19.18 10.57 17.65
CA LYS A 250 -20.20 10.70 18.71
C LYS A 250 -21.34 11.60 18.29
#